data_068e30244d2b71aa93496be46381fa7a
#
_entry.id   068e30244d2b71aa93496be46381fa7a
#
_cell.length_a   1.000
_cell.length_b   1.000
_cell.length_c   1.000
_cell.angle_alpha   90.00
_cell.angle_beta   90.00
_cell.angle_gamma   90.00
#
_symmetry.space_group_name_H-M   'P 1'
#
loop_
_entity.id
_entity.type
_entity.pdbx_description
1 polymer ?
#
loop_
_entity_poly.entity_id
_entity_poly.type
_entity_poly.pdbx_seq_one_letter_code
_entity_poly.pdbx_strand_id
1 'polypeptide(L)'
;MAEYLASVNLSRDEVWDYLLKTLPRPQGRATRVVITEYDLPRKQIQPHDAIVDSDGMVWFTHFGEQFLGKLDPKSGRVSEYPLPVIKPGYPIGTLDLETDKAGNLWIAMMYQGSVAKFDKNTETFQIWRVPQQWQTDATQQAFLTPAYSHVDGKVWVKNSDRAQILRLDPATGEWENLGSFKDPSNNRTITSYGIPADHDNNLYLLDFSSSNIGKLDAKTGNLTVYRSPIANSRPRRGRVDEHDRLWFAEYAGNAIGMFDPKTEKIEEWVLPTPWAQPYDVVTDKNDEAWTGSMLSDRVSRLNPKTGEFVEYLLPRTTNIRRVFVDNSTTPVTFWVGSNHGASIVKVEPMD
;
A
#
# COMPACT_ATOMS: atom_id res chain seq x y z
N MET A 1 25.21 -29.53 -4.52
CA MET A 1 24.37 -28.32 -4.30
C MET A 1 24.69 -27.64 -2.97
N ALA A 2 24.55 -28.32 -1.83
CA ALA A 2 24.83 -27.73 -0.50
C ALA A 2 26.28 -27.25 -0.36
N GLU A 3 27.26 -28.02 -0.80
CA GLU A 3 28.68 -27.63 -0.80
C GLU A 3 28.97 -26.42 -1.69
N TYR A 4 28.33 -26.36 -2.86
CA TYR A 4 28.43 -25.18 -3.74
C TYR A 4 27.85 -23.94 -3.06
N LEU A 5 26.63 -24.02 -2.49
CA LEU A 5 26.01 -22.90 -1.78
C LEU A 5 26.86 -22.49 -0.56
N ALA A 6 27.46 -23.43 0.17
CA ALA A 6 28.36 -23.09 1.24
C ALA A 6 29.65 -22.38 0.75
N SER A 7 30.18 -22.76 -0.43
CA SER A 7 31.37 -22.13 -0.98
C SER A 7 31.16 -20.69 -1.49
N VAL A 8 29.92 -20.35 -1.87
CA VAL A 8 29.56 -19.00 -2.32
C VAL A 8 28.85 -18.17 -1.24
N ASN A 9 28.78 -18.69 -0.03
CA ASN A 9 28.18 -17.99 1.09
C ASN A 9 29.07 -16.82 1.54
N LEU A 10 28.64 -15.60 1.22
CA LEU A 10 29.36 -14.37 1.57
C LEU A 10 29.28 -14.01 3.06
N SER A 11 28.49 -14.75 3.86
CA SER A 11 28.38 -14.56 5.32
C SER A 11 29.40 -15.36 6.13
N ARG A 12 30.38 -16.01 5.47
CA ARG A 12 31.45 -16.74 6.17
C ARG A 12 32.48 -15.76 6.70
N ASP A 13 32.95 -15.95 7.92
CA ASP A 13 33.95 -15.08 8.57
C ASP A 13 35.19 -14.86 7.70
N GLU A 14 35.61 -15.87 6.94
CA GLU A 14 36.77 -15.84 6.07
C GLU A 14 36.62 -14.93 4.82
N VAL A 15 35.38 -14.61 4.44
CA VAL A 15 35.04 -13.80 3.25
C VAL A 15 34.17 -12.59 3.59
N TRP A 16 34.00 -12.29 4.86
CA TRP A 16 33.19 -11.18 5.33
C TRP A 16 33.97 -9.86 5.26
N ASP A 17 33.84 -9.16 4.17
CA ASP A 17 34.51 -7.88 3.90
C ASP A 17 33.66 -6.66 4.28
N TYR A 18 32.49 -6.86 4.85
CA TYR A 18 31.56 -5.77 5.13
C TYR A 18 31.67 -5.31 6.59
N LEU A 19 31.96 -4.04 6.78
CA LEU A 19 31.82 -3.40 8.08
C LEU A 19 30.33 -3.32 8.43
N LEU A 20 29.91 -4.03 9.44
CA LEU A 20 28.57 -3.90 10.01
C LEU A 20 28.39 -2.47 10.52
N LYS A 21 27.53 -1.72 9.85
CA LYS A 21 27.10 -0.40 10.32
C LYS A 21 25.84 -0.57 11.16
N THR A 22 25.97 -0.37 12.45
CA THR A 22 24.79 -0.29 13.33
C THR A 22 24.07 1.01 13.08
N LEU A 23 22.75 0.95 12.96
CA LEU A 23 21.93 2.15 12.89
C LEU A 23 21.93 2.84 14.26
N PRO A 24 21.90 4.18 14.30
CA PRO A 24 21.82 4.90 15.56
C PRO A 24 20.52 4.53 16.30
N ARG A 25 20.59 4.48 17.62
CA ARG A 25 19.40 4.30 18.46
C ARG A 25 18.49 5.52 18.32
N PRO A 26 17.16 5.32 18.32
CA PRO A 26 16.22 6.43 18.36
C PRO A 26 16.50 7.37 19.54
N GLN A 27 16.40 8.67 19.30
CA GLN A 27 16.63 9.71 20.30
C GLN A 27 15.59 10.84 20.16
N GLY A 28 15.43 11.65 21.18
CA GLY A 28 14.56 12.83 21.16
C GLY A 28 13.10 12.46 20.84
N ARG A 29 12.52 13.10 19.83
CA ARG A 29 11.13 12.87 19.39
C ARG A 29 10.87 11.40 19.01
N ALA A 30 11.84 10.71 18.44
CA ALA A 30 11.71 9.32 18.03
C ALA A 30 11.50 8.33 19.21
N THR A 31 11.76 8.75 20.44
CA THR A 31 11.50 7.98 21.68
C THR A 31 10.21 8.41 22.39
N ARG A 32 9.55 9.46 21.91
CA ARG A 32 8.30 9.99 22.49
C ARG A 32 7.10 9.42 21.75
N VAL A 33 6.86 8.15 21.95
CA VAL A 33 5.82 7.39 21.23
C VAL A 33 5.32 6.26 22.11
N VAL A 34 4.01 5.99 22.02
CA VAL A 34 3.41 4.75 22.50
C VAL A 34 3.20 3.83 21.30
N ILE A 35 3.71 2.61 21.39
CA ILE A 35 3.51 1.58 20.37
C ILE A 35 2.72 0.45 21.00
N THR A 36 1.53 0.20 20.45
CA THR A 36 0.66 -0.88 20.88
C THR A 36 0.60 -1.94 19.79
N GLU A 37 0.91 -3.19 20.16
CA GLU A 37 0.81 -4.32 19.26
C GLU A 37 -0.33 -5.23 19.69
N TYR A 38 -1.21 -5.55 18.74
CA TYR A 38 -2.34 -6.45 18.92
C TYR A 38 -2.01 -7.76 18.20
N ASP A 39 -1.70 -8.81 18.97
CA ASP A 39 -1.43 -10.14 18.41
C ASP A 39 -2.70 -10.70 17.77
N LEU A 40 -2.56 -11.21 16.56
CA LEU A 40 -3.64 -11.86 15.83
C LEU A 40 -3.77 -13.34 16.28
N PRO A 41 -4.94 -13.96 16.11
CA PRO A 41 -5.23 -15.27 16.69
C PRO A 41 -4.31 -16.40 16.24
N ARG A 42 -3.65 -16.28 15.10
CA ARG A 42 -2.76 -17.30 14.52
C ARG A 42 -1.48 -16.68 14.01
N LYS A 43 -0.35 -17.32 14.22
CA LYS A 43 0.97 -16.88 13.74
C LYS A 43 1.10 -16.88 12.21
N GLN A 44 0.23 -17.59 11.51
CA GLN A 44 0.19 -17.67 10.06
C GLN A 44 -0.52 -16.47 9.42
N ILE A 45 -1.22 -15.67 10.20
CA ILE A 45 -1.90 -14.47 9.70
C ILE A 45 -0.84 -13.48 9.22
N GLN A 46 -1.01 -13.03 7.99
CA GLN A 46 -0.14 -12.07 7.32
C GLN A 46 -0.96 -10.81 6.97
N PRO A 47 -1.23 -9.90 7.95
CA PRO A 47 -2.02 -8.72 7.69
C PRO A 47 -1.32 -7.85 6.65
N HIS A 48 -2.03 -7.52 5.58
CA HIS A 48 -1.47 -6.73 4.48
C HIS A 48 -1.87 -5.26 4.58
N ASP A 49 -3.16 -4.98 4.47
CA ASP A 49 -3.71 -3.64 4.68
C ASP A 49 -4.39 -3.60 6.05
N ALA A 50 -4.28 -2.46 6.73
CA ALA A 50 -5.03 -2.17 7.95
C ALA A 50 -5.58 -0.75 7.87
N ILE A 51 -6.88 -0.58 8.10
CA ILE A 51 -7.55 0.73 8.11
C ILE A 51 -8.43 0.85 9.34
N VAL A 52 -8.62 2.06 9.83
CA VAL A 52 -9.53 2.36 10.94
C VAL A 52 -10.82 2.96 10.37
N ASP A 53 -11.96 2.43 10.77
CA ASP A 53 -13.25 2.98 10.36
C ASP A 53 -13.75 4.08 11.32
N SER A 54 -14.88 4.69 10.98
CA SER A 54 -15.50 5.76 11.78
C SER A 54 -15.91 5.33 13.21
N ASP A 55 -16.05 4.03 13.45
CA ASP A 55 -16.40 3.47 14.75
C ASP A 55 -15.16 3.13 15.59
N GLY A 56 -13.96 3.38 15.02
CA GLY A 56 -12.67 3.08 15.64
C GLY A 56 -12.30 1.60 15.57
N MET A 57 -12.99 0.80 14.76
CA MET A 57 -12.62 -0.59 14.50
C MET A 57 -11.52 -0.66 13.45
N VAL A 58 -10.57 -1.56 13.63
CA VAL A 58 -9.49 -1.78 12.68
C VAL A 58 -9.84 -2.97 11.80
N TRP A 59 -9.96 -2.71 10.50
CA TRP A 59 -10.20 -3.74 9.50
C TRP A 59 -8.90 -4.08 8.79
N PHE A 60 -8.68 -5.35 8.51
CA PHE A 60 -7.44 -5.76 7.85
C PHE A 60 -7.67 -6.89 6.85
N THR A 61 -6.85 -6.90 5.80
CA THR A 61 -6.78 -7.97 4.80
C THR A 61 -5.69 -8.96 5.15
N HIS A 62 -5.80 -10.17 4.62
CA HIS A 62 -4.94 -11.29 4.92
C HIS A 62 -4.26 -11.81 3.65
N PHE A 63 -2.93 -11.75 3.60
CA PHE A 63 -2.19 -12.09 2.38
C PHE A 63 -2.20 -13.58 2.03
N GLY A 64 -2.32 -14.47 3.00
CA GLY A 64 -2.24 -15.92 2.81
C GLY A 64 -3.53 -16.71 3.03
N GLU A 65 -4.60 -16.05 3.50
CA GLU A 65 -5.89 -16.69 3.77
C GLU A 65 -7.04 -15.83 3.26
N GLN A 66 -8.21 -16.43 3.07
CA GLN A 66 -9.37 -15.79 2.44
C GLN A 66 -10.34 -15.22 3.48
N PHE A 67 -9.87 -14.23 4.25
CA PHE A 67 -10.65 -13.56 5.29
C PHE A 67 -10.54 -12.04 5.19
N LEU A 68 -11.58 -11.36 5.68
CA LEU A 68 -11.53 -10.00 6.15
C LEU A 68 -11.49 -10.02 7.68
N GLY A 69 -10.47 -9.44 8.27
CA GLY A 69 -10.32 -9.36 9.73
C GLY A 69 -10.84 -8.04 10.29
N LYS A 70 -11.37 -8.08 11.52
CA LYS A 70 -11.80 -6.93 12.32
C LYS A 70 -11.21 -7.03 13.71
N LEU A 71 -10.47 -6.02 14.13
CA LEU A 71 -9.94 -5.87 15.47
C LEU A 71 -10.69 -4.75 16.19
N ASP A 72 -11.20 -5.04 17.39
CA ASP A 72 -11.61 -4.01 18.34
C ASP A 72 -10.40 -3.60 19.19
N PRO A 73 -9.82 -2.42 19.02
CA PRO A 73 -8.61 -2.02 19.73
C PRO A 73 -8.82 -1.76 21.23
N LYS A 74 -10.07 -1.62 21.69
CA LYS A 74 -10.38 -1.42 23.12
C LYS A 74 -10.34 -2.73 23.89
N SER A 75 -10.85 -3.80 23.27
CA SER A 75 -10.91 -5.14 23.91
C SER A 75 -9.80 -6.08 23.45
N GLY A 76 -9.11 -5.77 22.35
CA GLY A 76 -8.17 -6.65 21.68
C GLY A 76 -8.83 -7.82 20.93
N ARG A 77 -10.19 -7.85 20.86
CA ARG A 77 -10.92 -8.95 20.23
C ARG A 77 -10.82 -8.86 18.71
N VAL A 78 -10.48 -9.99 18.10
CA VAL A 78 -10.46 -10.17 16.65
C VAL A 78 -11.65 -11.01 16.20
N SER A 79 -12.30 -10.57 15.12
CA SER A 79 -13.34 -11.30 14.40
C SER A 79 -12.90 -11.49 12.96
N GLU A 80 -13.26 -12.59 12.32
CA GLU A 80 -12.89 -12.89 10.95
C GLU A 80 -14.13 -13.24 10.13
N TYR A 81 -14.22 -12.68 8.94
CA TYR A 81 -15.32 -12.87 8.00
C TYR A 81 -14.78 -13.61 6.77
N PRO A 82 -15.12 -14.90 6.58
CA PRO A 82 -14.60 -15.68 5.46
C PRO A 82 -15.16 -15.19 4.12
N LEU A 83 -14.26 -14.95 3.17
CA LEU A 83 -14.66 -14.70 1.78
C LEU A 83 -14.75 -16.02 1.01
N PRO A 84 -15.71 -16.15 0.08
CA PRO A 84 -15.81 -17.33 -0.76
C PRO A 84 -14.57 -17.55 -1.63
N VAL A 85 -14.19 -18.81 -1.80
CA VAL A 85 -13.17 -19.19 -2.78
C VAL A 85 -13.83 -19.24 -4.16
N ILE A 86 -13.41 -18.36 -5.05
CA ILE A 86 -14.01 -18.21 -6.39
C ILE A 86 -13.36 -19.13 -7.42
N LYS A 87 -12.04 -19.35 -7.27
CA LYS A 87 -11.22 -20.23 -8.13
C LYS A 87 -10.61 -21.35 -7.30
N PRO A 88 -11.31 -22.49 -7.11
CA PRO A 88 -10.74 -23.62 -6.38
C PRO A 88 -9.44 -24.13 -7.01
N GLY A 89 -8.47 -24.47 -6.18
CA GLY A 89 -7.15 -24.93 -6.64
C GLY A 89 -6.14 -23.83 -6.95
N TYR A 90 -6.55 -22.56 -6.88
CA TYR A 90 -5.65 -21.41 -6.99
C TYR A 90 -5.31 -20.84 -5.61
N PRO A 91 -4.19 -20.11 -5.50
CA PRO A 91 -3.84 -19.42 -4.27
C PRO A 91 -4.98 -18.51 -3.78
N ILE A 92 -5.08 -18.36 -2.49
CA ILE A 92 -6.06 -17.51 -1.82
C ILE A 92 -5.34 -16.34 -1.15
N GLY A 93 -6.11 -15.35 -0.74
CA GLY A 93 -5.63 -14.16 -0.04
C GLY A 93 -6.32 -12.90 -0.50
N THR A 94 -6.28 -11.91 0.35
CA THR A 94 -6.83 -10.58 0.11
C THR A 94 -5.71 -9.55 0.18
N LEU A 95 -5.84 -8.46 -0.57
CA LEU A 95 -4.80 -7.45 -0.70
C LEU A 95 -5.32 -6.07 -0.30
N ASP A 96 -5.71 -5.26 -1.28
CA ASP A 96 -6.14 -3.90 -1.04
C ASP A 96 -7.45 -3.84 -0.26
N LEU A 97 -7.53 -2.89 0.65
CA LEU A 97 -8.69 -2.61 1.48
C LEU A 97 -9.00 -1.13 1.45
N GLU A 98 -10.20 -0.77 0.99
CA GLU A 98 -10.66 0.61 0.90
C GLU A 98 -12.08 0.76 1.46
N THR A 99 -12.42 1.96 1.88
CA THR A 99 -13.79 2.31 2.24
C THR A 99 -14.46 3.10 1.13
N ASP A 100 -15.77 2.94 0.97
CA ASP A 100 -16.58 3.84 0.14
C ASP A 100 -17.26 4.92 1.01
N LYS A 101 -17.98 5.85 0.34
CA LYS A 101 -18.70 6.94 1.04
C LYS A 101 -19.78 6.46 1.99
N ALA A 102 -20.31 5.25 1.78
CA ALA A 102 -21.32 4.63 2.64
C ALA A 102 -20.68 3.85 3.82
N GLY A 103 -19.35 3.77 3.88
CA GLY A 103 -18.60 3.05 4.90
C GLY A 103 -18.50 1.55 4.66
N ASN A 104 -18.87 1.04 3.48
CA ASN A 104 -18.61 -0.34 3.10
C ASN A 104 -17.13 -0.54 2.83
N LEU A 105 -16.67 -1.79 2.98
CA LEU A 105 -15.28 -2.17 2.74
C LEU A 105 -15.13 -2.84 1.38
N TRP A 106 -14.17 -2.36 0.60
CA TRP A 106 -13.83 -2.93 -0.70
C TRP A 106 -12.50 -3.69 -0.61
N ILE A 107 -12.47 -4.89 -1.16
CA ILE A 107 -11.37 -5.84 -0.99
C ILE A 107 -10.95 -6.40 -2.35
N ALA A 108 -9.66 -6.37 -2.65
CA ALA A 108 -9.09 -7.08 -3.78
C ALA A 108 -8.84 -8.55 -3.41
N MET A 109 -9.49 -9.45 -4.12
CA MET A 109 -9.35 -10.91 -3.94
C MET A 109 -8.23 -11.42 -4.85
N MET A 110 -7.01 -11.21 -4.42
CA MET A 110 -5.72 -11.41 -5.09
C MET A 110 -5.74 -12.39 -6.29
N TYR A 111 -5.45 -13.66 -6.04
CA TYR A 111 -5.38 -14.70 -7.08
C TYR A 111 -6.76 -15.21 -7.53
N GLN A 112 -7.81 -14.78 -6.86
CA GLN A 112 -9.17 -15.19 -7.16
C GLN A 112 -9.83 -14.37 -8.30
N GLY A 113 -9.11 -13.36 -8.82
CA GLY A 113 -9.55 -12.55 -9.96
C GLY A 113 -10.89 -11.88 -9.72
N SER A 114 -11.11 -11.32 -8.56
CA SER A 114 -12.39 -10.75 -8.14
C SER A 114 -12.19 -9.55 -7.22
N VAL A 115 -13.23 -8.74 -7.13
CA VAL A 115 -13.38 -7.66 -6.15
C VAL A 115 -14.57 -7.98 -5.27
N ALA A 116 -14.44 -7.80 -3.97
CA ALA A 116 -15.52 -7.95 -3.01
C ALA A 116 -15.87 -6.61 -2.35
N LYS A 117 -17.15 -6.41 -2.05
CA LYS A 117 -17.63 -5.37 -1.14
C LYS A 117 -18.27 -6.04 0.08
N PHE A 118 -17.87 -5.63 1.25
CA PHE A 118 -18.45 -6.05 2.51
C PHE A 118 -19.34 -4.95 3.07
N ASP A 119 -20.61 -5.26 3.28
CA ASP A 119 -21.55 -4.41 3.97
C ASP A 119 -21.44 -4.67 5.47
N LYS A 120 -20.99 -3.66 6.23
CA LYS A 120 -20.78 -3.77 7.68
C LYS A 120 -22.08 -3.94 8.47
N ASN A 121 -23.22 -3.51 7.92
CA ASN A 121 -24.50 -3.59 8.62
C ASN A 121 -25.13 -4.98 8.54
N THR A 122 -24.97 -5.62 7.38
CA THR A 122 -25.54 -6.97 7.13
C THR A 122 -24.50 -8.07 7.31
N GLU A 123 -23.23 -7.70 7.42
CA GLU A 123 -22.06 -8.59 7.48
C GLU A 123 -22.01 -9.56 6.29
N THR A 124 -22.37 -9.08 5.09
CA THR A 124 -22.42 -9.87 3.85
C THR A 124 -21.47 -9.35 2.80
N PHE A 125 -21.00 -10.27 1.94
CA PHE A 125 -20.18 -9.94 0.78
C PHE A 125 -20.98 -9.93 -0.51
N GLN A 126 -20.75 -8.92 -1.33
CA GLN A 126 -21.07 -8.90 -2.75
C GLN A 126 -19.79 -9.03 -3.54
N ILE A 127 -19.76 -9.88 -4.58
CA ILE A 127 -18.54 -10.21 -5.32
C ILE A 127 -18.75 -10.02 -6.81
N TRP A 128 -17.79 -9.34 -7.46
CA TRP A 128 -17.71 -9.18 -8.90
C TRP A 128 -16.47 -9.88 -9.44
N ARG A 129 -16.66 -10.83 -10.34
CA ARG A 129 -15.56 -11.53 -10.99
C ARG A 129 -15.04 -10.71 -12.17
N VAL A 130 -13.72 -10.58 -12.27
CA VAL A 130 -13.11 -10.07 -13.50
C VAL A 130 -13.47 -11.02 -14.64
N PRO A 131 -13.87 -10.51 -15.82
CA PRO A 131 -14.19 -11.35 -16.97
C PRO A 131 -13.06 -12.32 -17.33
N GLN A 132 -13.41 -13.57 -17.63
CA GLN A 132 -12.43 -14.65 -17.80
C GLN A 132 -11.37 -14.37 -18.85
N GLN A 133 -11.73 -13.68 -19.93
CA GLN A 133 -10.79 -13.31 -21.01
C GLN A 133 -9.69 -12.34 -20.55
N TRP A 134 -9.87 -11.68 -19.42
CA TRP A 134 -8.89 -10.75 -18.82
C TRP A 134 -8.18 -11.34 -17.61
N GLN A 135 -8.63 -12.50 -17.12
CA GLN A 135 -7.94 -13.19 -16.04
C GLN A 135 -6.71 -13.92 -16.54
N THR A 136 -5.77 -14.15 -15.63
CA THR A 136 -4.64 -15.05 -15.81
C THR A 136 -4.60 -16.04 -14.64
N ASP A 137 -3.80 -17.11 -14.76
CA ASP A 137 -3.92 -18.25 -13.86
C ASP A 137 -2.98 -18.20 -12.65
N ALA A 138 -1.97 -17.38 -12.66
CA ALA A 138 -0.81 -17.63 -11.81
C ALA A 138 -0.46 -16.51 -10.83
N THR A 139 -1.03 -15.29 -10.93
CA THR A 139 -0.53 -14.16 -10.17
C THR A 139 -1.64 -13.23 -9.69
N GLN A 140 -1.24 -12.29 -8.91
CA GLN A 140 -2.00 -11.17 -8.39
C GLN A 140 -2.71 -10.37 -9.48
N GLN A 141 -4.02 -10.44 -9.57
CA GLN A 141 -4.75 -9.90 -10.72
C GLN A 141 -5.40 -8.54 -10.47
N ALA A 142 -5.77 -8.23 -9.24
CA ALA A 142 -6.58 -7.06 -8.99
C ALA A 142 -6.10 -6.28 -7.76
N PHE A 143 -5.98 -4.96 -7.92
CA PHE A 143 -5.80 -4.00 -6.85
C PHE A 143 -6.86 -2.92 -7.01
N LEU A 144 -7.47 -2.52 -5.92
CA LEU A 144 -8.38 -1.40 -5.91
C LEU A 144 -7.61 -0.09 -6.02
N THR A 145 -8.19 0.87 -6.71
CA THR A 145 -7.76 2.26 -6.61
C THR A 145 -8.04 2.74 -5.19
N PRO A 146 -7.06 3.29 -4.48
CA PRO A 146 -7.28 3.86 -3.16
C PRO A 146 -8.34 4.96 -3.19
N ALA A 147 -9.14 5.02 -2.13
CA ALA A 147 -10.03 6.10 -1.68
C ALA A 147 -10.90 6.85 -2.70
N TYR A 148 -10.45 7.09 -3.92
CA TYR A 148 -11.14 7.94 -4.90
C TYR A 148 -11.87 7.19 -6.02
N SER A 149 -11.85 5.87 -6.03
CA SER A 149 -12.64 5.06 -6.97
C SER A 149 -14.13 5.40 -6.96
N HIS A 150 -14.62 5.91 -5.85
CA HIS A 150 -16.00 6.35 -5.69
C HIS A 150 -16.31 7.73 -6.29
N VAL A 151 -15.34 8.48 -6.80
CA VAL A 151 -15.55 9.81 -7.40
C VAL A 151 -16.46 9.71 -8.61
N ASP A 152 -16.23 8.72 -9.49
CA ASP A 152 -17.09 8.44 -10.64
C ASP A 152 -18.13 7.35 -10.37
N GLY A 153 -18.22 6.87 -9.12
CA GLY A 153 -19.10 5.77 -8.71
C GLY A 153 -18.65 4.39 -9.17
N LYS A 154 -17.47 4.29 -9.81
CA LYS A 154 -16.90 3.04 -10.32
C LYS A 154 -15.71 2.60 -9.49
N VAL A 155 -15.36 1.33 -9.57
CA VAL A 155 -14.19 0.75 -8.92
C VAL A 155 -13.11 0.49 -9.96
N TRP A 156 -11.97 1.10 -9.76
CA TRP A 156 -10.83 0.96 -10.64
C TRP A 156 -9.93 -0.17 -10.13
N VAL A 157 -9.49 -1.02 -11.03
CA VAL A 157 -8.75 -2.24 -10.70
C VAL A 157 -7.54 -2.36 -11.60
N LYS A 158 -6.40 -2.62 -11.00
CA LYS A 158 -5.19 -2.97 -11.73
C LYS A 158 -5.17 -4.48 -11.98
N ASN A 159 -5.02 -4.86 -13.23
CA ASN A 159 -4.78 -6.24 -13.63
C ASN A 159 -3.27 -6.45 -13.82
N SER A 160 -2.61 -6.98 -12.79
CA SER A 160 -1.14 -6.99 -12.68
C SER A 160 -0.44 -7.73 -13.81
N ASP A 161 -0.92 -8.90 -14.19
CA ASP A 161 -0.25 -9.77 -15.15
C ASP A 161 -0.18 -9.21 -16.56
N ARG A 162 -1.17 -8.42 -16.91
CA ARG A 162 -1.30 -7.85 -18.25
C ARG A 162 -0.99 -6.36 -18.27
N ALA A 163 -0.60 -5.79 -17.12
CA ALA A 163 -0.41 -4.34 -16.96
C ALA A 163 -1.63 -3.53 -17.45
N GLN A 164 -2.82 -4.07 -17.30
CA GLN A 164 -4.08 -3.46 -17.72
C GLN A 164 -4.76 -2.74 -16.57
N ILE A 165 -5.52 -1.72 -16.90
CA ILE A 165 -6.43 -1.05 -15.98
C ILE A 165 -7.85 -1.45 -16.36
N LEU A 166 -8.57 -1.95 -15.37
CA LEU A 166 -9.97 -2.32 -15.50
C LEU A 166 -10.83 -1.39 -14.66
N ARG A 167 -12.08 -1.25 -15.05
CA ARG A 167 -13.06 -0.45 -14.34
C ARG A 167 -14.36 -1.24 -14.20
N LEU A 168 -14.87 -1.34 -12.98
CA LEU A 168 -16.13 -2.00 -12.64
C LEU A 168 -17.19 -0.93 -12.33
N ASP A 169 -18.34 -1.04 -12.95
CA ASP A 169 -19.54 -0.37 -12.50
C ASP A 169 -20.28 -1.28 -11.51
N PRO A 170 -20.28 -0.98 -10.21
CA PRO A 170 -20.88 -1.87 -9.22
C PRO A 170 -22.41 -1.88 -9.26
N ALA A 171 -23.04 -0.89 -9.89
CA ALA A 171 -24.51 -0.82 -10.02
C ALA A 171 -25.02 -1.77 -11.10
N THR A 172 -24.29 -1.91 -12.21
CA THR A 172 -24.65 -2.78 -13.33
C THR A 172 -23.92 -4.11 -13.32
N GLY A 173 -22.76 -4.17 -12.66
CA GLY A 173 -21.83 -5.30 -12.69
C GLY A 173 -20.97 -5.35 -13.96
N GLU A 174 -21.05 -4.32 -14.80
CA GLU A 174 -20.29 -4.26 -16.04
C GLU A 174 -18.84 -3.89 -15.83
N TRP A 175 -17.98 -4.52 -16.61
CA TRP A 175 -16.55 -4.28 -16.61
C TRP A 175 -16.10 -3.64 -17.92
N GLU A 176 -15.20 -2.68 -17.80
CA GLU A 176 -14.51 -2.04 -18.91
C GLU A 176 -13.00 -2.33 -18.80
N ASN A 177 -12.38 -2.66 -19.93
CA ASN A 177 -10.92 -2.79 -20.01
C ASN A 177 -10.34 -1.59 -20.74
N LEU A 178 -9.65 -0.74 -20.01
CA LEU A 178 -8.99 0.45 -20.55
C LEU A 178 -7.66 0.13 -21.24
N GLY A 179 -7.20 -1.12 -21.17
CA GLY A 179 -5.97 -1.56 -21.79
C GLY A 179 -4.72 -1.31 -20.94
N SER A 180 -3.58 -1.46 -21.62
CA SER A 180 -2.25 -1.18 -21.07
C SER A 180 -1.74 0.14 -21.61
N PHE A 181 -1.09 0.90 -20.75
CA PHE A 181 -0.53 2.20 -21.10
C PHE A 181 0.96 2.12 -21.36
N LYS A 182 1.45 2.93 -22.29
CA LYS A 182 2.86 2.96 -22.67
C LYS A 182 3.43 4.37 -22.52
N ASP A 183 4.67 4.44 -22.06
CA ASP A 183 5.43 5.68 -22.04
C ASP A 183 5.60 6.21 -23.48
N PRO A 184 5.07 7.39 -23.81
CA PRO A 184 5.15 7.92 -25.17
C PRO A 184 6.58 8.16 -25.68
N SER A 185 7.55 8.33 -24.77
CA SER A 185 8.94 8.65 -25.13
C SER A 185 9.73 7.43 -25.62
N ASN A 186 9.34 6.21 -25.21
CA ASN A 186 10.14 5.00 -25.47
C ASN A 186 9.29 3.76 -25.79
N ASN A 187 7.96 3.91 -25.86
CA ASN A 187 6.98 2.86 -26.12
C ASN A 187 7.01 1.66 -25.14
N ARG A 188 7.60 1.85 -23.95
CA ARG A 188 7.65 0.82 -22.92
C ARG A 188 6.33 0.78 -22.14
N THR A 189 5.81 -0.41 -21.88
CA THR A 189 4.61 -0.59 -21.06
C THR A 189 4.87 -0.13 -19.62
N ILE A 190 3.97 0.69 -19.08
CA ILE A 190 3.97 1.11 -17.69
C ILE A 190 3.44 -0.06 -16.86
N THR A 191 4.25 -0.54 -15.94
CA THR A 191 3.88 -1.61 -15.01
C THR A 191 3.51 -1.01 -13.67
N SER A 192 2.28 -0.50 -13.58
CA SER A 192 1.81 0.16 -12.37
C SER A 192 1.75 -0.80 -11.19
N TYR A 193 2.16 -0.32 -10.01
CA TYR A 193 1.87 -1.00 -8.76
C TYR A 193 0.67 -0.34 -8.06
N GLY A 194 0.77 0.92 -7.68
CA GLY A 194 -0.34 1.75 -7.21
C GLY A 194 -1.01 2.51 -8.34
N ILE A 195 -2.30 2.75 -8.19
CA ILE A 195 -3.13 3.52 -9.14
C ILE A 195 -4.02 4.53 -8.40
N PRO A 196 -3.46 5.47 -7.61
CA PRO A 196 -4.26 6.51 -6.96
C PRO A 196 -4.89 7.45 -7.99
N ALA A 197 -5.99 8.08 -7.60
CA ALA A 197 -6.68 9.08 -8.42
C ALA A 197 -6.83 10.40 -7.66
N ASP A 198 -6.88 11.53 -8.38
CA ASP A 198 -7.18 12.83 -7.81
C ASP A 198 -8.69 13.12 -7.79
N HIS A 199 -9.08 14.29 -7.25
CA HIS A 199 -10.48 14.69 -7.12
C HIS A 199 -11.17 14.97 -8.47
N ASP A 200 -10.38 15.20 -9.53
CA ASP A 200 -10.86 15.28 -10.92
C ASP A 200 -10.94 13.90 -11.59
N ASN A 201 -10.67 12.85 -10.85
CA ASN A 201 -10.65 11.46 -11.30
C ASN A 201 -9.53 11.11 -12.29
N ASN A 202 -8.49 11.95 -12.41
CA ASN A 202 -7.30 11.56 -13.14
C ASN A 202 -6.59 10.44 -12.39
N LEU A 203 -6.13 9.44 -13.13
CA LEU A 203 -5.47 8.27 -12.55
C LEU A 203 -3.95 8.42 -12.63
N TYR A 204 -3.25 8.13 -11.55
CA TYR A 204 -1.80 8.08 -11.52
C TYR A 204 -1.30 6.66 -11.58
N LEU A 205 -0.46 6.36 -12.56
CA LEU A 205 0.16 5.06 -12.77
C LEU A 205 1.57 5.08 -12.17
N LEU A 206 1.75 4.48 -11.00
CA LEU A 206 3.04 4.40 -10.32
C LEU A 206 3.85 3.25 -10.90
N ASP A 207 4.77 3.54 -11.85
CA ASP A 207 5.51 2.53 -12.63
C ASP A 207 6.61 1.86 -11.80
N PHE A 208 6.29 0.74 -11.20
CA PHE A 208 7.20 -0.04 -10.37
C PHE A 208 8.40 -0.63 -11.14
N SER A 209 8.42 -0.55 -12.45
CA SER A 209 9.55 -1.01 -13.29
C SER A 209 10.55 0.09 -13.66
N SER A 210 10.29 1.34 -13.22
CA SER A 210 11.11 2.51 -13.56
C SER A 210 11.06 3.60 -12.47
N SER A 211 11.28 4.85 -12.87
CA SER A 211 11.06 6.06 -12.04
C SER A 211 9.88 6.89 -12.55
N ASN A 212 8.98 6.29 -13.32
CA ASN A 212 7.94 7.05 -14.00
C ASN A 212 6.65 7.11 -13.19
N ILE A 213 5.97 8.24 -13.32
CA ILE A 213 4.60 8.47 -12.87
C ILE A 213 3.80 8.83 -14.12
N GLY A 214 2.85 7.98 -14.51
CA GLY A 214 1.91 8.30 -15.58
C GLY A 214 0.69 8.99 -15.00
N LYS A 215 0.29 10.15 -15.53
CA LYS A 215 -1.00 10.77 -15.27
C LYS A 215 -1.92 10.54 -16.45
N LEU A 216 -2.99 9.79 -16.21
CA LEU A 216 -4.05 9.55 -17.18
C LEU A 216 -5.18 10.56 -16.94
N ASP A 217 -5.38 11.44 -17.89
CA ASP A 217 -6.44 12.46 -17.83
C ASP A 217 -7.82 11.80 -18.00
N ALA A 218 -8.70 12.01 -17.04
CA ALA A 218 -10.01 11.37 -17.00
C ALA A 218 -10.95 11.79 -18.12
N LYS A 219 -10.77 13.00 -18.68
CA LYS A 219 -11.66 13.57 -19.70
C LYS A 219 -11.22 13.20 -21.11
N THR A 220 -9.90 13.22 -21.36
CA THR A 220 -9.33 13.00 -22.70
C THR A 220 -8.77 11.62 -22.91
N GLY A 221 -8.46 10.88 -21.85
CA GLY A 221 -7.75 9.60 -21.89
C GLY A 221 -6.27 9.73 -22.25
N ASN A 222 -5.74 10.95 -22.29
CA ASN A 222 -4.33 11.18 -22.62
C ASN A 222 -3.42 10.85 -21.45
N LEU A 223 -2.31 10.18 -21.75
CA LEU A 223 -1.28 9.88 -20.78
C LEU A 223 -0.13 10.87 -20.88
N THR A 224 0.19 11.51 -19.75
CA THR A 224 1.42 12.30 -19.56
C THR A 224 2.33 11.54 -18.59
N VAL A 225 3.64 11.48 -18.90
CA VAL A 225 4.61 10.78 -18.05
C VAL A 225 5.58 11.76 -17.45
N TYR A 226 5.67 11.76 -16.12
CA TYR A 226 6.62 12.51 -15.32
C TYR A 226 7.69 11.56 -14.79
N ARG A 227 8.91 12.05 -14.60
CA ARG A 227 10.03 11.24 -14.12
C ARG A 227 10.50 11.74 -12.78
N SER A 228 10.55 10.84 -11.84
CA SER A 228 11.15 11.05 -10.53
C SER A 228 12.64 11.35 -10.68
N PRO A 229 13.19 12.36 -9.99
CA PRO A 229 14.62 12.70 -10.00
C PRO A 229 15.53 11.53 -9.61
N ILE A 230 15.12 10.73 -8.60
CA ILE A 230 15.87 9.52 -8.22
C ILE A 230 15.74 8.44 -9.30
N ALA A 231 16.86 8.11 -9.93
CA ALA A 231 16.89 7.11 -10.98
C ALA A 231 16.51 5.71 -10.45
N ASN A 232 15.66 4.99 -11.19
CA ASN A 232 15.17 3.66 -10.82
C ASN A 232 14.51 3.60 -9.44
N SER A 233 13.86 4.69 -9.03
CA SER A 233 13.25 4.83 -7.71
C SER A 233 12.11 3.84 -7.43
N ARG A 234 11.47 3.33 -8.49
CA ARG A 234 10.38 2.34 -8.44
C ARG A 234 9.21 2.82 -7.58
N PRO A 235 8.46 3.85 -8.03
CA PRO A 235 7.25 4.29 -7.36
C PRO A 235 6.30 3.12 -7.13
N ARG A 236 5.85 2.94 -5.87
CA ARG A 236 5.10 1.73 -5.53
C ARG A 236 3.64 2.01 -5.19
N ARG A 237 3.37 2.61 -4.06
CA ARG A 237 2.03 3.03 -3.63
C ARG A 237 2.04 4.45 -3.15
N GLY A 238 0.88 5.05 -3.11
CA GLY A 238 0.70 6.41 -2.65
C GLY A 238 -0.74 6.83 -2.60
N ARG A 239 -0.95 8.06 -2.18
CA ARG A 239 -2.24 8.72 -2.05
C ARG A 239 -2.17 10.11 -2.61
N VAL A 240 -3.31 10.59 -3.08
CA VAL A 240 -3.52 12.01 -3.35
C VAL A 240 -4.04 12.66 -2.08
N ASP A 241 -3.48 13.79 -1.70
CA ASP A 241 -3.91 14.56 -0.54
C ASP A 241 -5.08 15.50 -0.86
N GLU A 242 -5.55 16.24 0.15
CA GLU A 242 -6.66 17.20 0.01
C GLU A 242 -6.34 18.39 -0.90
N HIS A 243 -5.07 18.57 -1.28
CA HIS A 243 -4.58 19.61 -2.20
C HIS A 243 -4.34 19.11 -3.61
N ASP A 244 -4.74 17.87 -3.92
CA ASP A 244 -4.48 17.16 -5.18
C ASP A 244 -3.01 16.83 -5.45
N ARG A 245 -2.14 16.88 -4.44
CA ARG A 245 -0.75 16.44 -4.57
C ARG A 245 -0.67 14.92 -4.40
N LEU A 246 0.04 14.27 -5.31
CA LEU A 246 0.30 12.84 -5.22
C LEU A 246 1.52 12.59 -4.34
N TRP A 247 1.33 11.91 -3.22
CA TRP A 247 2.39 11.39 -2.37
C TRP A 247 2.62 9.92 -2.67
N PHE A 248 3.87 9.49 -2.79
CA PHE A 248 4.19 8.13 -3.17
C PHE A 248 5.49 7.63 -2.55
N ALA A 249 5.55 6.31 -2.35
CA ALA A 249 6.74 5.64 -1.85
C ALA A 249 7.66 5.27 -3.00
N GLU A 250 8.93 5.66 -2.91
CA GLU A 250 9.99 5.27 -3.83
C GLU A 250 10.74 4.06 -3.27
N TYR A 251 10.23 2.89 -3.59
CA TYR A 251 10.67 1.63 -3.00
C TYR A 251 12.17 1.37 -3.12
N ALA A 252 12.74 1.52 -4.31
CA ALA A 252 14.17 1.36 -4.55
C ALA A 252 14.96 2.66 -4.35
N GLY A 253 14.28 3.81 -4.46
CA GLY A 253 14.87 5.12 -4.15
C GLY A 253 15.07 5.36 -2.67
N ASN A 254 14.46 4.54 -1.80
CA ASN A 254 14.49 4.72 -0.35
C ASN A 254 14.00 6.11 0.08
N ALA A 255 12.95 6.61 -0.57
CA ALA A 255 12.49 7.99 -0.41
C ALA A 255 10.95 8.08 -0.36
N ILE A 256 10.47 9.22 0.11
CA ILE A 256 9.10 9.70 -0.10
C ILE A 256 9.16 10.71 -1.23
N GLY A 257 8.32 10.54 -2.24
CA GLY A 257 8.12 11.50 -3.31
C GLY A 257 6.79 12.21 -3.19
N MET A 258 6.73 13.45 -3.67
CA MET A 258 5.51 14.24 -3.84
C MET A 258 5.51 14.86 -5.23
N PHE A 259 4.43 14.66 -5.97
CA PHE A 259 4.18 15.31 -7.26
C PHE A 259 3.03 16.31 -7.11
N ASP A 260 3.30 17.56 -7.43
CA ASP A 260 2.30 18.62 -7.51
C ASP A 260 1.82 18.79 -8.96
N PRO A 261 0.58 18.40 -9.30
CA PRO A 261 0.08 18.50 -10.66
C PRO A 261 -0.16 19.94 -11.15
N LYS A 262 -0.18 20.94 -10.25
CA LYS A 262 -0.34 22.36 -10.59
C LYS A 262 0.96 22.97 -11.10
N THR A 263 2.08 22.55 -10.52
CA THR A 263 3.42 23.02 -10.89
C THR A 263 4.20 22.03 -11.75
N GLU A 264 3.70 20.81 -11.87
CA GLU A 264 4.33 19.66 -12.54
C GLU A 264 5.72 19.29 -11.95
N LYS A 265 5.94 19.62 -10.67
CA LYS A 265 7.20 19.36 -9.99
C LYS A 265 7.09 18.13 -9.11
N ILE A 266 8.21 17.41 -9.02
CA ILE A 266 8.43 16.32 -8.08
C ILE A 266 9.45 16.76 -7.05
N GLU A 267 9.12 16.59 -5.78
CA GLU A 267 10.03 16.74 -4.65
C GLU A 267 10.25 15.38 -4.00
N GLU A 268 11.46 15.13 -3.50
CA GLU A 268 11.86 13.84 -2.94
C GLU A 268 12.62 14.02 -1.63
N TRP A 269 12.35 13.18 -0.65
CA TRP A 269 13.02 13.14 0.65
C TRP A 269 13.52 11.73 0.93
N VAL A 270 14.85 11.56 0.92
CA VAL A 270 15.48 10.27 1.20
C VAL A 270 15.33 9.93 2.69
N LEU A 271 14.87 8.71 2.98
CA LEU A 271 14.73 8.22 4.35
C LEU A 271 16.10 8.13 5.04
N PRO A 272 16.21 8.55 6.32
CA PRO A 272 17.46 8.47 7.08
C PRO A 272 17.99 7.04 7.24
N THR A 273 17.10 6.08 7.44
CA THR A 273 17.47 4.66 7.51
C THR A 273 17.67 4.10 6.11
N PRO A 274 18.88 3.59 5.79
CA PRO A 274 19.14 3.00 4.48
C PRO A 274 18.38 1.70 4.30
N TRP A 275 18.02 1.40 3.06
CA TRP A 275 17.29 0.19 2.65
C TRP A 275 15.96 -0.05 3.38
N ALA A 276 15.33 1.03 3.84
CA ALA A 276 14.02 0.93 4.46
C ALA A 276 12.98 0.34 3.50
N GLN A 277 13.11 0.62 2.22
CA GLN A 277 12.18 0.18 1.16
C GLN A 277 10.73 0.55 1.52
N PRO A 278 10.38 1.84 1.52
CA PRO A 278 9.03 2.28 1.80
C PRO A 278 8.04 1.66 0.80
N TYR A 279 6.87 1.25 1.29
CA TYR A 279 5.88 0.57 0.47
C TYR A 279 4.74 1.48 0.03
N ASP A 280 4.27 2.32 0.93
CA ASP A 280 3.11 3.20 0.78
C ASP A 280 3.35 4.51 1.54
N VAL A 281 2.67 5.58 1.15
CA VAL A 281 2.73 6.89 1.80
C VAL A 281 1.32 7.44 1.98
N VAL A 282 1.07 8.04 3.13
CA VAL A 282 -0.15 8.76 3.44
C VAL A 282 0.19 10.06 4.18
N THR A 283 -0.61 11.10 3.96
CA THR A 283 -0.48 12.35 4.71
C THR A 283 -1.47 12.43 5.87
N ASP A 284 -1.08 13.11 6.93
CA ASP A 284 -1.97 13.44 8.03
C ASP A 284 -2.59 14.84 7.90
N LYS A 285 -3.50 15.17 8.82
CA LYS A 285 -4.18 16.48 8.87
C LYS A 285 -3.25 17.67 9.15
N ASN A 286 -1.98 17.43 9.47
CA ASN A 286 -0.96 18.45 9.69
C ASN A 286 -0.04 18.63 8.47
N ASP A 287 -0.37 18.03 7.33
CA ASP A 287 0.45 17.95 6.12
C ASP A 287 1.78 17.19 6.31
N GLU A 288 1.89 16.33 7.30
CA GLU A 288 3.07 15.48 7.46
C GLU A 288 2.86 14.15 6.73
N ALA A 289 3.91 13.65 6.09
CA ALA A 289 3.85 12.41 5.32
C ALA A 289 4.38 11.22 6.14
N TRP A 290 3.65 10.10 6.11
CA TRP A 290 3.95 8.91 6.86
C TRP A 290 4.19 7.72 5.94
N THR A 291 5.20 6.93 6.26
CA THR A 291 5.49 5.68 5.57
C THR A 291 5.97 4.60 6.54
N GLY A 292 5.86 3.35 6.12
CA GLY A 292 6.40 2.21 6.84
C GLY A 292 7.49 1.51 6.04
N SER A 293 8.44 0.92 6.73
CA SER A 293 9.54 0.18 6.13
C SER A 293 9.20 -1.29 5.94
N MET A 294 9.57 -1.85 4.80
CA MET A 294 9.51 -3.30 4.61
C MET A 294 10.69 -4.05 5.26
N LEU A 295 11.85 -3.40 5.43
CA LEU A 295 13.08 -4.10 5.79
C LEU A 295 13.79 -3.57 7.05
N SER A 296 13.29 -2.52 7.69
CA SER A 296 14.03 -1.91 8.81
C SER A 296 13.22 -1.72 10.11
N ASP A 297 12.05 -2.31 10.20
CA ASP A 297 11.17 -2.26 11.38
C ASP A 297 10.90 -0.81 11.87
N ARG A 298 10.74 0.13 10.92
CA ARG A 298 10.56 1.54 11.24
C ARG A 298 9.32 2.12 10.59
N VAL A 299 8.73 3.06 11.29
CA VAL A 299 7.73 4.00 10.79
C VAL A 299 8.37 5.36 10.72
N SER A 300 8.29 6.01 9.57
CA SER A 300 8.90 7.32 9.33
C SER A 300 7.81 8.37 9.13
N ARG A 301 7.94 9.50 9.81
CA ARG A 301 7.11 10.70 9.72
C ARG A 301 7.97 11.84 9.21
N LEU A 302 7.60 12.43 8.09
CA LEU A 302 8.27 13.54 7.43
C LEU A 302 7.47 14.82 7.62
N ASN A 303 8.15 15.88 8.08
CA ASN A 303 7.64 17.23 7.91
C ASN A 303 8.19 17.78 6.59
N PRO A 304 7.37 17.92 5.53
CA PRO A 304 7.88 18.34 4.22
C PRO A 304 8.32 19.81 4.17
N LYS A 305 7.83 20.65 5.10
CA LYS A 305 8.20 22.07 5.17
C LYS A 305 9.63 22.27 5.67
N THR A 306 10.11 21.37 6.55
CA THR A 306 11.46 21.43 7.13
C THR A 306 12.41 20.38 6.55
N GLY A 307 11.87 19.33 5.93
CA GLY A 307 12.60 18.15 5.48
C GLY A 307 13.02 17.21 6.63
N GLU A 308 12.53 17.45 7.84
CA GLU A 308 12.90 16.65 9.01
C GLU A 308 12.09 15.36 9.09
N PHE A 309 12.79 14.27 9.40
CA PHE A 309 12.20 12.97 9.70
C PHE A 309 12.22 12.66 11.18
N VAL A 310 11.15 12.00 11.65
CA VAL A 310 11.12 11.26 12.92
C VAL A 310 10.88 9.79 12.57
N GLU A 311 11.81 8.91 12.98
CA GLU A 311 11.71 7.46 12.73
C GLU A 311 11.45 6.72 14.04
N TYR A 312 10.29 6.09 14.16
CA TYR A 312 9.89 5.27 15.29
C TYR A 312 10.30 3.81 15.06
N LEU A 313 11.16 3.26 15.93
CA LEU A 313 11.57 1.87 15.86
C LEU A 313 10.49 0.98 16.51
N LEU A 314 9.95 0.05 15.75
CA LEU A 314 8.98 -0.92 16.25
C LEU A 314 9.67 -2.00 17.10
N PRO A 315 9.00 -2.51 18.14
CA PRO A 315 9.64 -3.40 19.12
C PRO A 315 9.87 -4.82 18.60
N ARG A 316 9.16 -5.23 17.55
CA ARG A 316 9.29 -6.55 16.94
C ARG A 316 9.60 -6.43 15.45
N THR A 317 10.15 -7.50 14.89
CA THR A 317 10.36 -7.62 13.45
C THR A 317 9.04 -7.50 12.71
N THR A 318 9.04 -6.63 11.71
CA THR A 318 7.87 -6.32 10.90
C THR A 318 8.17 -6.48 9.42
N ASN A 319 7.14 -6.40 8.60
CA ASN A 319 7.24 -6.12 7.17
C ASN A 319 6.01 -5.27 6.84
N ILE A 320 6.19 -3.96 6.89
CA ILE A 320 5.09 -3.01 6.72
C ILE A 320 4.76 -2.89 5.25
N ARG A 321 3.48 -3.04 4.93
CA ARG A 321 2.93 -2.92 3.59
C ARG A 321 2.15 -1.61 3.47
N ARG A 322 0.85 -1.67 3.43
CA ARG A 322 0.02 -0.49 3.42
C ARG A 322 0.06 0.23 4.76
N VAL A 323 -0.04 1.55 4.69
CA VAL A 323 -0.07 2.43 5.86
C VAL A 323 -1.39 3.19 5.95
N PHE A 324 -1.81 3.50 7.17
CA PHE A 324 -3.01 4.26 7.44
C PHE A 324 -2.77 5.25 8.58
N VAL A 325 -3.28 6.48 8.42
CA VAL A 325 -3.31 7.50 9.48
C VAL A 325 -4.75 7.75 9.88
N ASP A 326 -5.01 7.64 11.16
CA ASP A 326 -6.29 8.06 11.74
C ASP A 326 -6.22 9.55 12.11
N ASN A 327 -6.80 10.36 11.28
CA ASN A 327 -6.88 11.81 11.44
C ASN A 327 -7.96 12.26 12.44
N SER A 328 -8.80 11.35 12.94
CA SER A 328 -9.84 11.64 13.94
C SER A 328 -9.26 11.88 15.33
N THR A 329 -8.06 11.37 15.60
CA THR A 329 -7.38 11.47 16.89
C THR A 329 -6.48 12.71 16.99
N THR A 330 -6.17 13.13 18.23
CA THR A 330 -5.18 14.19 18.50
C THR A 330 -4.32 13.76 19.70
N PRO A 331 -3.00 13.51 19.50
CA PRO A 331 -2.30 13.49 18.21
C PRO A 331 -2.86 12.44 17.24
N VAL A 332 -2.51 12.56 15.95
CA VAL A 332 -2.86 11.56 14.94
C VAL A 332 -2.22 10.22 15.29
N THR A 333 -2.87 9.12 14.93
CA THR A 333 -2.32 7.79 15.14
C THR A 333 -2.07 7.08 13.81
N PHE A 334 -1.01 6.31 13.79
CA PHE A 334 -0.60 5.55 12.61
C PHE A 334 -0.84 4.06 12.83
N TRP A 335 -1.38 3.39 11.81
CA TRP A 335 -1.77 1.99 11.89
C TRP A 335 -1.21 1.18 10.75
N VAL A 336 -0.68 0.01 11.06
CA VAL A 336 -0.12 -0.91 10.07
C VAL A 336 -0.36 -2.37 10.46
N GLY A 337 -0.41 -3.23 9.44
CA GLY A 337 -0.26 -4.66 9.60
C GLY A 337 1.22 -5.05 9.66
N SER A 338 1.63 -5.83 10.65
CA SER A 338 2.93 -6.50 10.65
C SER A 338 2.80 -7.82 9.88
N ASN A 339 3.14 -7.80 8.60
CA ASN A 339 2.92 -8.94 7.70
C ASN A 339 3.69 -10.20 8.15
N HIS A 340 4.88 -10.05 8.77
CA HIS A 340 5.67 -11.15 9.28
C HIS A 340 5.47 -11.43 10.78
N GLY A 341 4.85 -10.48 11.50
CA GLY A 341 4.67 -10.57 12.95
C GLY A 341 3.30 -11.08 13.41
N ALA A 342 2.36 -11.28 12.48
CA ALA A 342 0.96 -11.61 12.77
C ALA A 342 0.35 -10.68 13.82
N SER A 343 0.53 -9.38 13.66
CA SER A 343 -0.02 -8.36 14.55
C SER A 343 -0.50 -7.11 13.79
N ILE A 344 -1.39 -6.38 14.41
CA ILE A 344 -1.72 -5.01 14.03
C ILE A 344 -0.96 -4.09 14.98
N VAL A 345 -0.31 -3.07 14.43
CA VAL A 345 0.51 -2.13 15.21
C VAL A 345 -0.10 -0.74 15.14
N LYS A 346 -0.29 -0.12 16.29
CA LYS A 346 -0.67 1.27 16.47
C LYS A 346 0.53 2.07 16.94
N VAL A 347 0.82 3.18 16.30
CA VAL A 347 1.89 4.12 16.68
C VAL A 347 1.24 5.45 17.07
N GLU A 348 1.47 5.90 18.30
CA GLU A 348 0.90 7.11 18.89
C GLU A 348 2.02 8.06 19.30
N PRO A 349 2.37 9.06 18.48
CA PRO A 349 3.31 10.11 18.90
C PRO A 349 2.81 10.84 20.14
N MET A 350 3.75 11.29 20.99
CA MET A 350 3.45 12.04 22.21
C MET A 350 3.78 13.52 22.06
N ASP A 351 3.88 14.03 20.83
CA ASP A 351 4.25 15.41 20.50
C ASP A 351 3.23 16.08 19.58
#